data_dd2249ce6ce80336e0874578b84959da
#
_entry.id   dd2249ce6ce80336e0874578b84959da
#
_cell.length_a   1.000
_cell.length_b   1.000
_cell.length_c   1.000
_cell.angle_alpha   90.00
_cell.angle_beta   90.00
_cell.angle_gamma   90.00
#
_symmetry.space_group_name_H-M   'P 1'
#
loop_
_entity.id
_entity.type
_entity.pdbx_description
1 polymer ?
#
loop_
_entity_poly.entity_id
_entity_poly.type
_entity_poly.pdbx_seq_one_letter_code
_entity_poly.pdbx_strand_id
1 'polypeptide(L)'
;MLHFFSYNFLFPTLILIFSENAVSGDASAQTPGGIRIGTSALTSRDMKEADIKIVADFLHRAVQLSLLLQKEAGSKLLKDFVRVATVPEEGKLGYAQVKQLRSEVVAFASKWPLPGVDVSTLQKPTGLHYE
;
A
#
# COMPACT_ATOMS: atom_id res chain seq x y z
N MET A 1 -19.11 -1.35 -0.41
CA MET A 1 -18.19 -2.09 -1.27
C MET A 1 -16.96 -1.22 -1.47
N LEU A 2 -15.88 -1.48 -0.75
CA LEU A 2 -14.64 -0.74 -0.90
C LEU A 2 -14.04 -1.12 -2.25
N HIS A 3 -13.89 -0.14 -3.14
CA HIS A 3 -13.18 -0.38 -4.39
C HIS A 3 -11.71 -0.64 -4.09
N PHE A 4 -11.32 -1.88 -4.26
CA PHE A 4 -9.99 -2.39 -3.97
C PHE A 4 -8.87 -1.75 -4.80
N PHE A 5 -9.19 -1.12 -5.94
CA PHE A 5 -8.26 -0.29 -6.72
C PHE A 5 -7.56 0.80 -5.91
N SER A 6 -8.15 1.22 -4.80
CA SER A 6 -7.56 2.20 -3.89
C SER A 6 -6.30 1.68 -3.19
N TYR A 7 -6.16 0.37 -3.04
CA TYR A 7 -5.01 -0.23 -2.34
C TYR A 7 -3.76 -0.32 -3.20
N ASN A 8 -3.89 -0.55 -4.50
CA ASN A 8 -2.75 -0.60 -5.41
C ASN A 8 -1.98 0.73 -5.50
N PHE A 9 -2.63 1.83 -5.21
CA PHE A 9 -2.00 3.15 -5.18
C PHE A 9 -1.24 3.41 -3.87
N LEU A 10 -1.75 2.94 -2.75
CA LEU A 10 -1.14 3.16 -1.43
C LEU A 10 0.07 2.25 -1.14
N PHE A 11 0.18 1.12 -1.84
CA PHE A 11 1.12 0.05 -1.50
C PHE A 11 2.28 -0.24 -2.44
N PRO A 12 2.69 0.58 -3.42
CA PRO A 12 3.87 0.25 -4.24
C PRO A 12 5.16 0.15 -3.40
N THR A 13 5.13 0.56 -2.15
CA THR A 13 6.30 0.58 -1.26
C THR A 13 6.28 -0.54 -0.21
N LEU A 14 5.16 -1.19 -0.01
CA LEU A 14 5.11 -2.41 0.82
C LEU A 14 5.62 -3.58 -0.03
N ILE A 15 6.74 -4.15 0.37
CA ILE A 15 7.34 -5.38 -0.20
C ILE A 15 6.46 -6.61 0.15
N LEU A 16 5.17 -6.42 0.17
CA LEU A 16 4.19 -7.48 0.27
C LEU A 16 3.69 -7.75 -1.14
N ILE A 17 3.92 -8.95 -1.61
CA ILE A 17 3.32 -9.40 -2.86
C ILE A 17 1.84 -9.60 -2.58
N PHE A 18 1.04 -8.61 -2.97
CA PHE A 18 -0.40 -8.76 -2.98
C PHE A 18 -0.85 -9.30 -4.32
N SER A 19 -1.80 -10.19 -4.30
CA SER A 19 -2.65 -10.40 -5.46
C SER A 19 -4.09 -10.06 -5.10
N GLU A 20 -4.77 -9.43 -6.02
CA GLU A 20 -6.20 -9.22 -5.94
C GLU A 20 -6.89 -10.58 -5.98
N ASN A 21 -7.92 -10.76 -5.16
CA ASN A 21 -8.63 -12.02 -5.07
C ASN A 21 -10.11 -11.78 -4.89
N ALA A 22 -10.91 -12.38 -5.76
CA ALA A 22 -12.35 -12.36 -5.59
C ALA A 22 -12.75 -13.11 -4.32
N VAL A 23 -13.67 -12.54 -3.57
CA VAL A 23 -14.23 -13.13 -2.36
C VAL A 23 -15.73 -13.32 -2.51
N SER A 24 -16.30 -14.17 -1.68
CA SER A 24 -17.75 -14.40 -1.69
C SER A 24 -18.50 -13.08 -1.47
N GLY A 25 -19.45 -12.79 -2.35
CA GLY A 25 -20.22 -11.54 -2.33
C GLY A 25 -19.71 -10.44 -3.27
N ASP A 26 -18.62 -10.66 -3.99
CA ASP A 26 -18.17 -9.75 -5.04
C ASP A 26 -19.12 -9.75 -6.23
N ALA A 27 -19.39 -8.55 -6.76
CA ALA A 27 -20.24 -8.37 -7.93
C ALA A 27 -19.54 -8.79 -9.24
N SER A 28 -18.21 -8.77 -9.29
CA SER A 28 -17.42 -9.10 -10.48
C SER A 28 -16.01 -9.53 -10.07
N ALA A 29 -15.49 -10.55 -10.76
CA ALA A 29 -14.10 -10.98 -10.62
C ALA A 29 -13.08 -9.93 -11.12
N GLN A 30 -13.54 -8.98 -11.97
CA GLN A 30 -12.70 -7.87 -12.46
C GLN A 30 -12.55 -6.74 -11.46
N THR A 31 -13.37 -6.72 -10.41
CA THR A 31 -13.30 -5.75 -9.31
C THR A 31 -13.32 -6.50 -7.99
N PRO A 32 -12.25 -7.25 -7.70
CA PRO A 32 -12.18 -8.10 -6.52
C PRO A 32 -12.20 -7.29 -5.23
N GLY A 33 -12.89 -7.78 -4.21
CA GLY A 33 -13.01 -7.15 -2.90
C GLY A 33 -12.01 -7.65 -1.88
N GLY A 34 -11.19 -8.64 -2.24
CA GLY A 34 -10.23 -9.26 -1.34
C GLY A 34 -8.79 -9.19 -1.81
N ILE A 35 -7.88 -9.56 -0.92
CA ILE A 35 -6.44 -9.67 -1.19
C ILE A 35 -5.91 -11.02 -0.75
N ARG A 36 -4.88 -11.47 -1.43
CA ARG A 36 -4.05 -12.58 -0.99
C ARG A 36 -2.71 -12.05 -0.52
N ILE A 37 -2.32 -12.40 0.69
CA ILE A 37 -1.09 -11.96 1.34
C ILE A 37 -0.24 -13.18 1.64
N GLY A 38 1.05 -13.13 1.28
CA GLY A 38 2.02 -14.15 1.62
C GLY A 38 3.16 -13.56 2.47
N THR A 39 3.65 -14.33 3.43
CA THR A 39 4.75 -13.92 4.31
C THR A 39 6.09 -14.52 3.93
N SER A 40 6.14 -15.45 2.97
CA SER A 40 7.37 -16.15 2.57
C SER A 40 8.49 -15.22 2.13
N ALA A 41 8.19 -14.19 1.34
CA ALA A 41 9.17 -13.19 0.92
C ALA A 41 9.73 -12.37 2.10
N LEU A 42 8.91 -12.10 3.11
CA LEU A 42 9.33 -11.38 4.32
C LEU A 42 10.22 -12.27 5.20
N THR A 43 9.85 -13.53 5.37
CA THR A 43 10.63 -14.52 6.10
C THR A 43 11.99 -14.75 5.44
N SER A 44 12.07 -14.80 4.10
CA SER A 44 13.33 -14.89 3.36
C SER A 44 14.25 -13.69 3.59
N ARG A 45 13.69 -12.55 4.00
CA ARG A 45 14.44 -11.35 4.40
C ARG A 45 14.76 -11.30 5.89
N ASP A 46 14.57 -12.41 6.61
CA ASP A 46 14.81 -12.59 8.04
C ASP A 46 13.85 -11.84 8.97
N MET A 47 12.67 -11.42 8.49
CA MET A 47 11.62 -10.87 9.35
C MET A 47 11.06 -11.97 10.26
N LYS A 48 10.84 -11.62 11.52
CA LYS A 48 10.28 -12.50 12.56
C LYS A 48 8.82 -12.13 12.88
N GLU A 49 8.19 -12.89 13.74
CA GLU A 49 6.77 -12.67 14.10
C GLU A 49 6.50 -11.25 14.61
N ALA A 50 7.43 -10.65 15.38
CA ALA A 50 7.29 -9.29 15.87
C ALA A 50 7.25 -8.27 14.73
N ASP A 51 8.04 -8.48 13.68
CA ASP A 51 8.10 -7.61 12.50
C ASP A 51 6.84 -7.76 11.65
N ILE A 52 6.33 -8.99 11.53
CA ILE A 52 5.06 -9.26 10.82
C ILE A 52 3.87 -8.59 11.52
N LYS A 53 3.89 -8.48 12.85
CA LYS A 53 2.87 -7.69 13.57
C LYS A 53 2.89 -6.22 13.17
N ILE A 54 4.08 -5.63 12.98
CA ILE A 54 4.23 -4.24 12.51
C ILE A 54 3.69 -4.13 11.07
N VAL A 55 3.97 -5.09 10.21
CA VAL A 55 3.41 -5.12 8.85
C VAL A 55 1.88 -5.18 8.88
N ALA A 56 1.31 -6.01 9.77
CA ALA A 56 -0.14 -6.09 9.94
C ALA A 56 -0.74 -4.74 10.42
N ASP A 57 -0.03 -4.02 11.30
CA ASP A 57 -0.45 -2.67 11.73
C ASP A 57 -0.44 -1.68 10.56
N PHE A 58 0.60 -1.68 9.74
CA PHE A 58 0.63 -0.85 8.52
C PHE A 58 -0.56 -1.15 7.59
N LEU A 59 -0.89 -2.43 7.40
CA LEU A 59 -2.06 -2.83 6.60
C LEU A 59 -3.35 -2.31 7.21
N HIS A 60 -3.53 -2.47 8.52
CA HIS A 60 -4.72 -1.98 9.22
C HIS A 60 -4.86 -0.46 9.08
N ARG A 61 -3.78 0.28 9.32
CA ARG A 61 -3.75 1.75 9.18
C ARG A 61 -4.05 2.18 7.75
N ALA A 62 -3.55 1.47 6.75
CA ALA A 62 -3.83 1.76 5.36
C ALA A 62 -5.31 1.54 5.00
N VAL A 63 -5.96 0.51 5.57
CA VAL A 63 -7.40 0.31 5.42
C VAL A 63 -8.18 1.48 6.04
N GLN A 64 -7.83 1.90 7.26
CA GLN A 64 -8.48 3.04 7.91
C GLN A 64 -8.29 4.34 7.11
N LEU A 65 -7.09 4.55 6.60
CA LEU A 65 -6.77 5.70 5.74
C LEU A 65 -7.57 5.67 4.43
N SER A 66 -7.75 4.51 3.82
CA SER A 66 -8.57 4.36 2.61
C SER A 66 -10.03 4.73 2.86
N LEU A 67 -10.57 4.40 4.03
CA LEU A 67 -11.93 4.80 4.43
C LEU A 67 -12.05 6.33 4.60
N LEU A 68 -11.03 6.93 5.20
CA LEU A 68 -10.95 8.39 5.33
C LEU A 68 -10.91 9.07 3.96
N LEU A 69 -10.00 8.63 3.08
CA LEU A 69 -9.86 9.17 1.73
C LEU A 69 -11.16 9.03 0.91
N GLN A 70 -11.84 7.90 1.03
CA GLN A 70 -13.13 7.70 0.36
C GLN A 70 -14.19 8.67 0.87
N LYS A 71 -14.20 8.95 2.18
CA LYS A 71 -15.10 9.95 2.78
C LYS A 71 -14.75 11.36 2.31
N GLU A 72 -13.48 11.72 2.26
CA GLU A 72 -12.99 13.01 1.77
C GLU A 72 -13.23 13.21 0.27
N ALA A 73 -13.15 12.14 -0.52
CA ALA A 73 -13.45 12.18 -1.95
C ALA A 73 -14.94 12.46 -2.25
N GLY A 74 -15.84 12.08 -1.32
CA GLY A 74 -17.28 12.25 -1.47
C GLY A 74 -17.89 11.49 -2.65
N SER A 75 -17.13 10.62 -3.28
CA SER A 75 -17.48 9.88 -4.50
C SER A 75 -16.95 8.45 -4.41
N LYS A 76 -17.58 7.54 -5.17
CA LYS A 76 -17.11 6.14 -5.32
C LYS A 76 -16.18 5.97 -6.53
N LEU A 77 -15.86 7.05 -7.24
CA LEU A 77 -15.02 7.00 -8.42
C LEU A 77 -13.53 6.96 -8.04
N LEU A 78 -12.79 6.05 -8.65
CA LEU A 78 -11.36 5.90 -8.43
C LEU A 78 -10.57 7.21 -8.65
N LYS A 79 -10.92 7.96 -9.70
CA LYS A 79 -10.27 9.24 -10.02
C LYS A 79 -10.32 10.26 -8.88
N ASP A 80 -11.47 10.34 -8.19
CA ASP A 80 -11.66 11.29 -7.08
C ASP A 80 -10.88 10.83 -5.84
N PHE A 81 -10.83 9.52 -5.59
CA PHE A 81 -10.01 8.93 -4.56
C PHE A 81 -8.52 9.20 -4.78
N VAL A 82 -8.01 8.93 -5.99
CA VAL A 82 -6.62 9.18 -6.36
C VAL A 82 -6.28 10.66 -6.20
N ARG A 83 -7.14 11.55 -6.63
CA ARG A 83 -6.94 12.99 -6.48
C ARG A 83 -6.72 13.39 -5.02
N VAL A 84 -7.61 12.96 -4.11
CA VAL A 84 -7.50 13.29 -2.68
C VAL A 84 -6.26 12.65 -2.03
N ALA A 85 -5.83 11.49 -2.52
CA ALA A 85 -4.65 10.80 -2.02
C ALA A 85 -3.32 11.41 -2.51
N THR A 86 -3.32 12.09 -3.68
CA THR A 86 -2.09 12.57 -4.34
C THR A 86 -1.93 14.07 -4.34
N VAL A 87 -3.03 14.81 -4.23
CA VAL A 87 -3.02 16.27 -4.30
C VAL A 87 -3.37 16.84 -2.93
N PRO A 88 -2.53 17.73 -2.36
CA PRO A 88 -2.88 18.39 -1.11
C PRO A 88 -4.06 19.33 -1.35
N GLU A 89 -5.13 19.12 -0.59
CA GLU A 89 -6.33 20.00 -0.60
C GLU A 89 -6.49 20.63 0.78
N GLU A 90 -6.83 21.92 0.81
CA GLU A 90 -7.06 22.66 2.05
C GLU A 90 -8.21 22.04 2.86
N GLY A 91 -7.98 21.85 4.15
CA GLY A 91 -8.97 21.24 5.05
C GLY A 91 -9.07 19.71 4.96
N LYS A 92 -8.28 19.03 4.11
CA LYS A 92 -8.24 17.57 4.02
C LYS A 92 -6.94 17.01 4.58
N LEU A 93 -7.04 15.93 5.35
CA LEU A 93 -5.92 15.29 6.02
C LEU A 93 -5.35 14.09 5.27
N GLY A 94 -6.12 13.55 4.32
CA GLY A 94 -5.80 12.28 3.66
C GLY A 94 -4.43 12.27 2.99
N TYR A 95 -4.10 13.30 2.21
CA TYR A 95 -2.78 13.42 1.56
C TYR A 95 -1.62 13.39 2.56
N ALA A 96 -1.71 14.16 3.63
CA ALA A 96 -0.65 14.22 4.64
C ALA A 96 -0.46 12.86 5.34
N GLN A 97 -1.57 12.17 5.64
CA GLN A 97 -1.54 10.86 6.27
C GLN A 97 -1.01 9.76 5.33
N VAL A 98 -1.32 9.82 4.03
CA VAL A 98 -0.72 8.95 3.00
C VAL A 98 0.80 9.12 2.98
N LYS A 99 1.27 10.35 2.92
CA LYS A 99 2.70 10.67 2.88
C LYS A 99 3.41 10.21 4.14
N GLN A 100 2.80 10.40 5.30
CA GLN A 100 3.34 9.94 6.58
C GLN A 100 3.44 8.42 6.61
N LEU A 101 2.35 7.70 6.32
CA LEU A 101 2.34 6.24 6.32
C LEU A 101 3.37 5.67 5.34
N ARG A 102 3.47 6.25 4.13
CA ARG A 102 4.49 5.87 3.14
C ARG A 102 5.91 6.03 3.70
N SER A 103 6.20 7.15 4.35
CA SER A 103 7.50 7.41 4.97
C SER A 103 7.85 6.37 6.03
N GLU A 104 6.90 6.03 6.91
CA GLU A 104 7.09 5.02 7.96
C GLU A 104 7.33 3.62 7.36
N VAL A 105 6.56 3.23 6.33
CA VAL A 105 6.71 1.94 5.65
C VAL A 105 8.07 1.85 4.95
N VAL A 106 8.50 2.91 4.25
CA VAL A 106 9.81 2.96 3.60
C VAL A 106 10.93 2.82 4.64
N ALA A 107 10.86 3.57 5.72
CA ALA A 107 11.85 3.52 6.80
C ALA A 107 11.90 2.14 7.47
N PHE A 108 10.77 1.46 7.61
CA PHE A 108 10.71 0.10 8.12
C PHE A 108 11.28 -0.90 7.12
N ALA A 109 10.81 -0.89 5.88
CA ALA A 109 11.19 -1.86 4.85
C ALA A 109 12.68 -1.80 4.46
N SER A 110 13.27 -0.61 4.55
CA SER A 110 14.71 -0.39 4.24
C SER A 110 15.67 -1.01 5.25
N LYS A 111 15.18 -1.44 6.42
CA LYS A 111 15.99 -2.13 7.42
C LYS A 111 16.36 -3.57 7.00
N TRP A 112 15.63 -4.13 6.05
CA TRP A 112 15.73 -5.54 5.70
C TRP A 112 16.45 -5.73 4.37
N PRO A 113 17.53 -6.52 4.33
CA PRO A 113 18.28 -6.76 3.11
C PRO A 113 17.48 -7.59 2.10
N LEU A 114 17.86 -7.48 0.83
CA LEU A 114 17.41 -8.41 -0.20
C LEU A 114 18.39 -9.60 -0.25
N PRO A 115 17.92 -10.84 -0.05
CA PRO A 115 18.80 -12.00 -0.10
C PRO A 115 19.51 -12.11 -1.45
N GLY A 116 20.84 -12.26 -1.43
CA GLY A 116 21.64 -12.44 -2.64
C GLY A 116 21.81 -11.21 -3.53
N VAL A 117 21.35 -10.03 -3.09
CA VAL A 117 21.45 -8.79 -3.86
C VAL A 117 22.09 -7.70 -3.02
N ASP A 118 23.18 -7.13 -3.51
CA ASP A 118 23.76 -5.91 -2.95
C ASP A 118 23.02 -4.70 -3.52
N VAL A 119 22.16 -4.11 -2.69
CA VAL A 119 21.32 -2.95 -3.07
C VAL A 119 22.18 -1.72 -3.43
N SER A 120 23.40 -1.62 -2.89
CA SER A 120 24.30 -0.49 -3.16
C SER A 120 24.79 -0.46 -4.61
N THR A 121 24.77 -1.62 -5.28
CA THR A 121 25.18 -1.76 -6.69
C THR A 121 24.04 -1.50 -7.68
N LEU A 122 22.80 -1.40 -7.19
CA LEU A 122 21.64 -1.19 -8.04
C LEU A 122 21.55 0.27 -8.49
N GLN A 123 21.53 0.48 -9.79
CA GLN A 123 21.24 1.79 -10.37
C GLN A 123 19.73 1.97 -10.54
N LYS A 124 19.23 3.12 -10.11
CA LYS A 124 17.83 3.46 -10.34
C LYS A 124 17.58 3.62 -11.83
N PRO A 125 16.61 2.91 -12.43
CA PRO A 125 16.32 3.07 -13.85
C PRO A 125 15.96 4.52 -14.16
N THR A 126 16.61 5.08 -15.19
CA THR A 126 16.29 6.42 -15.69
C THR A 126 14.93 6.40 -16.38
N GLY A 127 14.02 7.24 -15.96
CA GLY A 127 12.68 7.38 -16.58
C GLY A 127 11.51 6.80 -15.79
N LEU A 128 11.75 6.19 -14.64
CA LEU A 128 10.66 5.80 -13.74
C LEU A 128 10.46 6.90 -12.67
N HIS A 129 9.45 7.73 -12.87
CA HIS A 129 9.01 8.71 -11.88
C HIS A 129 8.06 8.01 -10.90
N TYR A 130 8.60 7.62 -9.76
CA TYR A 130 7.79 7.22 -8.57
C TYR A 130 7.61 8.46 -7.68
N GLU A 131 6.87 9.45 -8.16
CA GLU A 131 6.41 10.55 -7.32
C GLU A 131 5.06 10.24 -6.68
#